data_fbc09a0a874b5ac64b1a59e1f202ea15
#
_entry.id   fbc09a0a874b5ac64b1a59e1f202ea15
#
_cell.length_a   1.000
_cell.length_b   1.000
_cell.length_c   1.000
_cell.angle_alpha   90.00
_cell.angle_beta   90.00
_cell.angle_gamma   90.00
#
_symmetry.space_group_name_H-M   'P 1'
#
loop_
_entity.id
_entity.type
_entity.pdbx_description
1 polymer ?
#
loop_
_entity_poly.entity_id
_entity_poly.type
_entity_poly.pdbx_seq_one_letter_code
_entity_poly.pdbx_strand_id
1 'polypeptide(L)'
;MKLCLSMLLVLSSSLFSQEQAVKHSLRILPLGDPPPFQQEIRDGIRHEIPPEEGTIPPRDLKISPKPPEGQEPVSFPMKLRLGYMSAPMTFPLPPDRKIDADLQDGGSWLDIPLAAGDATLALVFRGGKDWYQPRVLSMPDDAKGGDVVFLNVTGKPMGIVWGQEKLKLEPGKRLVRRIDGGAKAVAVSILYPTAAGALKACLSTQVENEGKTCHQFVIYAADGVPVKVLPLSEQI
;
A
#
# COMPACT_ATOMS: atom_id res chain seq x y z
N MET A 1 -49.78 -58.79 -27.62
CA MET A 1 -49.78 -57.69 -26.70
C MET A 1 -48.34 -57.57 -26.16
N LYS A 2 -47.54 -56.66 -26.69
CA LYS A 2 -46.17 -56.42 -26.27
C LYS A 2 -46.13 -55.10 -25.48
N LEU A 3 -45.89 -55.18 -24.18
CA LEU A 3 -45.67 -54.00 -23.31
C LEU A 3 -44.20 -53.53 -23.53
N CYS A 4 -44.03 -52.34 -24.08
CA CYS A 4 -42.74 -51.62 -24.06
C CYS A 4 -42.65 -50.82 -22.75
N LEU A 5 -41.74 -51.22 -21.91
CA LEU A 5 -41.38 -50.50 -20.67
C LEU A 5 -40.28 -49.48 -21.02
N SER A 6 -40.66 -48.22 -21.17
CA SER A 6 -39.67 -47.10 -21.39
C SER A 6 -39.08 -46.69 -20.06
N MET A 7 -37.81 -46.99 -19.85
CA MET A 7 -37.02 -46.61 -18.70
C MET A 7 -36.50 -45.17 -18.90
N LEU A 8 -37.09 -44.21 -18.23
CA LEU A 8 -36.70 -42.79 -18.24
C LEU A 8 -35.45 -42.62 -17.34
N LEU A 9 -34.29 -42.47 -17.96
CA LEU A 9 -33.05 -42.15 -17.26
C LEU A 9 -33.03 -40.63 -16.94
N VAL A 10 -33.30 -40.28 -15.69
CA VAL A 10 -33.16 -38.91 -15.20
C VAL A 10 -31.68 -38.66 -14.90
N LEU A 11 -30.97 -38.01 -15.82
CA LEU A 11 -29.64 -37.47 -15.58
C LEU A 11 -29.78 -36.23 -14.70
N SER A 12 -29.56 -36.41 -13.40
CA SER A 12 -29.34 -35.32 -12.46
C SER A 12 -27.94 -34.71 -12.68
N SER A 13 -27.86 -33.72 -13.57
CA SER A 13 -26.70 -32.85 -13.68
C SER A 13 -26.62 -31.99 -12.41
N SER A 14 -25.80 -32.42 -11.46
CA SER A 14 -25.32 -31.60 -10.35
C SER A 14 -24.52 -30.45 -10.93
N LEU A 15 -25.17 -29.30 -11.11
CA LEU A 15 -24.52 -28.02 -11.34
C LEU A 15 -23.67 -27.70 -10.08
N PHE A 16 -22.41 -28.13 -10.08
CA PHE A 16 -21.42 -27.55 -9.17
C PHE A 16 -21.27 -26.09 -9.58
N SER A 17 -22.01 -25.22 -8.91
CA SER A 17 -21.71 -23.79 -8.90
C SER A 17 -20.31 -23.64 -8.33
N GLN A 18 -19.32 -23.46 -9.16
CA GLN A 18 -18.01 -23.02 -8.71
C GLN A 18 -18.21 -21.60 -8.14
N GLU A 19 -18.34 -21.52 -6.83
CA GLU A 19 -18.31 -20.26 -6.10
C GLU A 19 -16.99 -19.58 -6.47
N GLN A 20 -17.05 -18.56 -7.30
CA GLN A 20 -15.87 -17.81 -7.71
C GLN A 20 -15.25 -17.22 -6.45
N ALA A 21 -14.10 -17.73 -6.07
CA ALA A 21 -13.37 -17.22 -4.91
C ALA A 21 -13.19 -15.70 -5.04
N VAL A 22 -13.66 -14.97 -4.03
CA VAL A 22 -13.51 -13.52 -3.97
C VAL A 22 -12.02 -13.19 -4.07
N LYS A 23 -11.65 -12.36 -5.05
CA LYS A 23 -10.26 -11.95 -5.26
C LYS A 23 -9.98 -10.67 -4.47
N HIS A 24 -8.74 -10.56 -4.01
CA HIS A 24 -8.24 -9.37 -3.33
C HIS A 24 -6.92 -8.93 -3.93
N SER A 25 -6.72 -7.62 -4.05
CA SER A 25 -5.47 -7.02 -4.55
C SER A 25 -4.67 -6.44 -3.40
N LEU A 26 -3.34 -6.59 -3.46
CA LEU A 26 -2.41 -6.03 -2.49
C LEU A 26 -1.31 -5.25 -3.21
N ARG A 27 -1.05 -4.03 -2.72
CA ARG A 27 0.18 -3.27 -3.02
C ARG A 27 0.88 -2.92 -1.72
N ILE A 28 2.21 -2.90 -1.74
CA ILE A 28 3.03 -2.55 -0.58
C ILE A 28 3.87 -1.32 -0.91
N LEU A 29 3.89 -0.36 0.00
CA LEU A 29 4.73 0.83 -0.08
C LEU A 29 5.61 0.93 1.17
N PRO A 30 6.90 0.57 1.08
CA PRO A 30 7.85 0.81 2.16
C PRO A 30 8.17 2.31 2.28
N LEU A 31 7.99 2.87 3.49
CA LEU A 31 8.17 4.28 3.81
C LEU A 31 9.37 4.49 4.72
N GLY A 32 10.20 5.45 4.41
CA GLY A 32 11.35 5.82 5.22
C GLY A 32 12.39 6.58 4.42
N ASP A 33 13.45 6.99 5.10
CA ASP A 33 14.57 7.63 4.45
C ASP A 33 15.61 6.59 4.03
N PRO A 34 16.20 6.72 2.84
CA PRO A 34 17.33 5.89 2.45
C PRO A 34 18.49 6.17 3.40
N PRO A 35 19.32 5.16 3.71
CA PRO A 35 20.56 5.38 4.45
C PRO A 35 21.47 6.36 3.69
N PRO A 36 22.36 7.07 4.38
CA PRO A 36 23.31 7.96 3.75
C PRO A 36 24.15 7.20 2.71
N PHE A 37 24.31 7.80 1.54
CA PHE A 37 25.21 7.27 0.53
C PHE A 37 26.66 7.34 1.02
N GLN A 38 27.37 6.21 0.99
CA GLN A 38 28.75 6.11 1.41
C GLN A 38 29.63 5.59 0.27
N GLN A 39 30.84 6.16 0.16
CA GLN A 39 31.84 5.74 -0.81
C GLN A 39 33.19 5.58 -0.15
N GLU A 40 33.99 4.70 -0.65
CA GLU A 40 35.41 4.61 -0.34
C GLU A 40 36.26 4.68 -1.62
N ILE A 41 37.49 5.07 -1.48
CA ILE A 41 38.48 5.08 -2.58
C ILE A 41 39.46 3.94 -2.32
N ARG A 42 39.47 2.96 -3.23
CA ARG A 42 40.46 1.87 -3.25
C ARG A 42 41.24 1.97 -4.57
N ASP A 43 42.54 2.01 -4.51
CA ASP A 43 43.43 2.08 -5.69
C ASP A 43 43.07 3.23 -6.67
N GLY A 44 42.61 4.36 -6.15
CA GLY A 44 42.18 5.51 -6.97
C GLY A 44 40.80 5.38 -7.60
N ILE A 45 40.09 4.27 -7.38
CA ILE A 45 38.74 4.02 -7.87
C ILE A 45 37.71 4.22 -6.76
N ARG A 46 36.61 4.89 -7.06
CA ARG A 46 35.49 5.06 -6.12
C ARG A 46 34.63 3.82 -6.11
N HIS A 47 34.42 3.26 -4.93
CA HIS A 47 33.52 2.14 -4.68
C HIS A 47 32.39 2.59 -3.80
N GLU A 48 31.15 2.22 -4.14
CA GLU A 48 29.99 2.39 -3.27
C GLU A 48 30.06 1.38 -2.13
N ILE A 49 29.88 1.86 -0.90
CA ILE A 49 29.74 0.98 0.28
C ILE A 49 28.26 0.61 0.37
N PRO A 50 27.91 -0.68 0.29
CA PRO A 50 26.54 -1.12 0.50
C PRO A 50 26.01 -0.65 1.85
N PRO A 51 24.71 -0.31 1.95
CA PRO A 51 24.10 0.01 3.23
C PRO A 51 24.25 -1.16 4.21
N GLU A 52 24.36 -0.85 5.51
CA GLU A 52 24.34 -1.87 6.55
C GLU A 52 23.07 -2.70 6.46
N GLU A 53 23.18 -3.99 6.75
CA GLU A 53 22.05 -4.92 6.75
C GLU A 53 20.95 -4.43 7.71
N GLY A 54 19.68 -4.54 7.28
CA GLY A 54 18.53 -4.07 8.03
C GLY A 54 18.26 -2.56 7.93
N THR A 55 19.12 -1.76 7.29
CA THR A 55 18.85 -0.30 7.11
C THR A 55 17.90 0.02 5.98
N ILE A 56 17.70 -0.93 5.05
CA ILE A 56 16.71 -0.88 3.97
C ILE A 56 15.74 -2.07 4.10
N PRO A 57 14.50 -1.96 3.59
CA PRO A 57 13.59 -3.08 3.59
C PRO A 57 14.14 -4.23 2.73
N PRO A 58 13.77 -5.48 3.01
CA PRO A 58 14.13 -6.61 2.16
C PRO A 58 13.61 -6.37 0.74
N ARG A 59 14.46 -6.64 -0.24
CA ARG A 59 14.12 -6.40 -1.65
C ARG A 59 13.15 -7.43 -2.20
N ASP A 60 13.33 -8.68 -1.83
CA ASP A 60 12.60 -9.82 -2.37
C ASP A 60 11.86 -10.52 -1.24
N LEU A 61 10.53 -10.62 -1.38
CA LEU A 61 9.65 -11.29 -0.44
C LEU A 61 8.88 -12.42 -1.11
N LYS A 62 8.38 -13.32 -0.29
CA LYS A 62 7.33 -14.28 -0.63
C LYS A 62 6.05 -13.87 0.07
N ILE A 63 4.99 -13.64 -0.68
CA ILE A 63 3.67 -13.31 -0.15
C ILE A 63 2.86 -14.59 -0.12
N SER A 64 2.45 -15.01 1.06
CA SER A 64 1.81 -16.29 1.34
C SER A 64 0.40 -16.07 1.89
N PRO A 65 -0.64 -15.99 1.02
CA PRO A 65 -2.03 -15.98 1.47
C PRO A 65 -2.35 -17.35 2.10
N LYS A 66 -3.01 -17.32 3.25
CA LYS A 66 -3.46 -18.54 3.88
C LYS A 66 -4.52 -19.22 3.02
N PRO A 67 -4.29 -20.46 2.54
CA PRO A 67 -5.23 -21.10 1.66
C PRO A 67 -6.55 -21.42 2.36
N PRO A 68 -7.68 -21.47 1.64
CA PRO A 68 -8.88 -22.11 2.12
C PRO A 68 -8.62 -23.56 2.51
N GLU A 69 -9.46 -24.11 3.40
CA GLU A 69 -9.34 -25.50 3.85
C GLU A 69 -9.32 -26.47 2.66
N GLY A 70 -8.34 -27.36 2.65
CA GLY A 70 -8.17 -28.38 1.58
C GLY A 70 -7.43 -27.89 0.32
N GLN A 71 -6.94 -26.66 0.29
CA GLN A 71 -6.10 -26.16 -0.81
C GLN A 71 -4.62 -26.12 -0.40
N GLU A 72 -3.73 -26.34 -1.37
CA GLU A 72 -2.29 -26.22 -1.14
C GLU A 72 -1.88 -24.74 -0.97
N PRO A 73 -0.89 -24.47 -0.09
CA PRO A 73 -0.34 -23.13 0.05
C PRO A 73 0.32 -22.65 -1.25
N VAL A 74 -0.01 -21.44 -1.67
CA VAL A 74 0.60 -20.79 -2.83
C VAL A 74 1.32 -19.55 -2.36
N SER A 75 2.59 -19.38 -2.76
CA SER A 75 3.34 -18.15 -2.49
C SER A 75 3.64 -17.40 -3.79
N PHE A 76 3.67 -16.09 -3.68
CA PHE A 76 3.90 -15.18 -4.81
C PHE A 76 5.16 -14.34 -4.53
N PRO A 77 6.10 -14.24 -5.49
CA PRO A 77 7.25 -13.36 -5.33
C PRO A 77 6.83 -11.90 -5.43
N MET A 78 7.35 -11.07 -4.55
CA MET A 78 7.15 -9.62 -4.58
C MET A 78 8.48 -8.91 -4.39
N LYS A 79 8.71 -7.87 -5.19
CA LYS A 79 9.88 -6.99 -5.04
C LYS A 79 9.49 -5.69 -4.38
N LEU A 80 10.23 -5.30 -3.36
CA LEU A 80 10.07 -4.02 -2.68
C LEU A 80 11.22 -3.07 -3.03
N ARG A 81 10.89 -1.79 -3.03
CA ARG A 81 11.85 -0.69 -3.11
C ARG A 81 11.38 0.44 -2.21
N LEU A 82 12.26 0.92 -1.35
CA LEU A 82 11.97 2.01 -0.44
C LEU A 82 11.47 3.25 -1.19
N GLY A 83 10.31 3.79 -0.76
CA GLY A 83 9.66 4.94 -1.37
C GLY A 83 8.92 4.65 -2.69
N TYR A 84 8.81 3.39 -3.10
CA TYR A 84 8.11 3.01 -4.33
C TYR A 84 6.99 2.01 -4.03
N MET A 85 5.86 2.21 -4.66
CA MET A 85 4.73 1.29 -4.59
C MET A 85 5.04 0.02 -5.39
N SER A 86 4.75 -1.15 -4.83
CA SER A 86 4.88 -2.41 -5.56
C SER A 86 3.86 -2.50 -6.69
N ALA A 87 4.11 -3.38 -7.66
CA ALA A 87 3.06 -3.80 -8.58
C ALA A 87 1.88 -4.43 -7.81
N PRO A 88 0.63 -4.30 -8.29
CA PRO A 88 -0.51 -4.95 -7.68
C PRO A 88 -0.40 -6.47 -7.82
N MET A 89 -0.69 -7.17 -6.74
CA MET A 89 -0.76 -8.63 -6.69
C MET A 89 -2.18 -9.06 -6.34
N THR A 90 -2.75 -9.96 -7.12
CA THR A 90 -4.12 -10.44 -6.90
C THR A 90 -4.11 -11.91 -6.52
N PHE A 91 -4.85 -12.26 -5.49
CA PHE A 91 -4.97 -13.62 -4.94
C PHE A 91 -6.40 -13.86 -4.40
N PRO A 92 -6.80 -15.11 -4.14
CA PRO A 92 -8.03 -15.41 -3.43
C PRO A 92 -8.01 -14.80 -2.03
N LEU A 93 -9.09 -14.15 -1.62
CA LEU A 93 -9.19 -13.51 -0.31
C LEU A 93 -9.07 -14.57 0.80
N PRO A 94 -8.03 -14.51 1.68
CA PRO A 94 -7.90 -15.44 2.79
C PRO A 94 -9.03 -15.23 3.82
N PRO A 95 -9.52 -16.31 4.47
CA PRO A 95 -10.64 -16.24 5.42
C PRO A 95 -10.39 -15.31 6.61
N ASP A 96 -9.16 -15.25 7.08
CA ASP A 96 -8.74 -14.41 8.23
C ASP A 96 -8.35 -12.99 7.81
N ARG A 97 -8.40 -12.67 6.50
CA ARG A 97 -7.99 -11.39 5.94
C ARG A 97 -6.58 -10.97 6.34
N LYS A 98 -5.65 -11.91 6.36
CA LYS A 98 -4.23 -11.68 6.67
C LYS A 98 -3.34 -12.33 5.62
N ILE A 99 -2.20 -11.73 5.40
CA ILE A 99 -1.16 -12.20 4.50
C ILE A 99 0.15 -12.26 5.27
N ASP A 100 0.85 -13.36 5.13
CA ASP A 100 2.21 -13.49 5.61
C ASP A 100 3.17 -13.03 4.50
N ALA A 101 4.04 -12.10 4.84
CA ALA A 101 5.15 -11.66 4.00
C ALA A 101 6.44 -12.21 4.58
N ASP A 102 7.04 -13.16 3.87
CA ASP A 102 8.21 -13.91 4.31
C ASP A 102 9.46 -13.48 3.54
N LEU A 103 10.61 -13.62 4.19
CA LEU A 103 11.91 -13.47 3.56
C LEU A 103 12.18 -14.66 2.61
N GLN A 104 13.15 -14.51 1.69
CA GLN A 104 13.49 -15.56 0.75
C GLN A 104 14.04 -16.83 1.41
N ASP A 105 14.70 -16.69 2.56
CA ASP A 105 15.23 -17.78 3.39
C ASP A 105 14.16 -18.51 4.22
N GLY A 106 12.90 -18.03 4.19
CA GLY A 106 11.75 -18.62 4.88
C GLY A 106 11.47 -18.03 6.25
N GLY A 107 12.20 -16.99 6.68
CA GLY A 107 11.88 -16.25 7.90
C GLY A 107 10.64 -15.36 7.70
N SER A 108 9.73 -15.32 8.69
CA SER A 108 8.62 -14.37 8.68
C SER A 108 9.14 -12.95 8.86
N TRP A 109 8.68 -12.03 8.01
CA TRP A 109 9.06 -10.63 8.08
C TRP A 109 7.92 -9.74 8.59
N LEU A 110 6.69 -9.95 8.09
CA LEU A 110 5.55 -9.09 8.41
C LEU A 110 4.22 -9.78 8.15
N ASP A 111 3.28 -9.65 9.10
CA ASP A 111 1.87 -9.99 8.91
C ASP A 111 1.11 -8.75 8.43
N ILE A 112 0.44 -8.86 7.29
CA ILE A 112 -0.29 -7.76 6.66
C ILE A 112 -1.79 -8.00 6.81
N PRO A 113 -2.50 -7.25 7.67
CA PRO A 113 -3.96 -7.29 7.70
C PRO A 113 -4.52 -6.65 6.41
N LEU A 114 -5.49 -7.28 5.78
CA LEU A 114 -6.15 -6.76 4.60
C LEU A 114 -7.25 -5.77 4.98
N ALA A 115 -7.26 -4.61 4.34
CA ALA A 115 -8.31 -3.61 4.49
C ALA A 115 -9.67 -4.15 4.02
N ALA A 116 -10.76 -3.51 4.42
CA ALA A 116 -12.09 -3.79 3.89
C ALA A 116 -12.12 -3.55 2.37
N GLY A 117 -13.04 -4.26 1.66
CA GLY A 117 -13.13 -4.18 0.20
C GLY A 117 -12.28 -5.25 -0.50
N ASP A 118 -11.91 -4.98 -1.73
CA ASP A 118 -11.25 -5.88 -2.69
C ASP A 118 -9.79 -5.53 -2.96
N ALA A 119 -9.29 -4.43 -2.40
CA ALA A 119 -7.90 -4.00 -2.56
C ALA A 119 -7.33 -3.35 -1.29
N THR A 120 -6.06 -3.63 -1.03
CA THR A 120 -5.28 -3.09 0.11
C THR A 120 -4.00 -2.42 -0.36
N LEU A 121 -3.77 -1.21 0.12
CA LEU A 121 -2.47 -0.57 0.16
C LEU A 121 -1.87 -0.75 1.57
N ALA A 122 -0.79 -1.51 1.66
CA ALA A 122 -0.03 -1.71 2.89
C ALA A 122 1.14 -0.71 2.96
N LEU A 123 1.03 0.27 3.84
CA LEU A 123 2.09 1.23 4.15
C LEU A 123 2.99 0.61 5.21
N VAL A 124 4.24 0.28 4.85
CA VAL A 124 5.19 -0.40 5.75
C VAL A 124 6.30 0.56 6.14
N PHE A 125 6.63 0.61 7.41
CA PHE A 125 7.66 1.49 7.95
C PHE A 125 8.44 0.82 9.07
N ARG A 126 9.65 1.31 9.32
CA ARG A 126 10.51 0.77 10.38
C ARG A 126 9.81 0.83 11.74
N GLY A 127 9.81 -0.27 12.48
CA GLY A 127 9.34 -0.31 13.87
C GLY A 127 10.31 0.32 14.86
N GLY A 128 11.57 0.48 14.48
CA GLY A 128 12.67 1.01 15.26
C GLY A 128 13.78 1.55 14.37
N LYS A 129 15.03 1.18 14.66
CA LYS A 129 16.21 1.63 13.90
C LYS A 129 16.40 0.86 12.58
N ASP A 130 15.84 -0.33 12.46
CA ASP A 130 16.03 -1.24 11.36
C ASP A 130 14.70 -1.77 10.80
N TRP A 131 14.79 -2.60 9.75
CA TRP A 131 13.68 -3.23 9.06
C TRP A 131 13.43 -4.69 9.49
N TYR A 132 14.06 -5.15 10.57
CA TYR A 132 13.80 -6.51 11.09
C TYR A 132 12.43 -6.64 11.74
N GLN A 133 11.90 -5.55 12.31
CA GLN A 133 10.57 -5.51 12.93
C GLN A 133 9.75 -4.34 12.35
N PRO A 134 9.29 -4.45 11.11
CA PRO A 134 8.51 -3.38 10.49
C PRO A 134 7.13 -3.27 11.14
N ARG A 135 6.50 -2.12 10.93
CA ARG A 135 5.08 -1.87 11.22
C ARG A 135 4.34 -1.71 9.92
N VAL A 136 3.06 -2.08 9.92
CA VAL A 136 2.19 -1.91 8.77
C VAL A 136 0.93 -1.14 9.15
N LEU A 137 0.49 -0.30 8.24
CA LEU A 137 -0.81 0.35 8.25
C LEU A 137 -1.51 0.01 6.94
N SER A 138 -2.54 -0.81 7.00
CA SER A 138 -3.31 -1.21 5.83
C SER A 138 -4.48 -0.26 5.61
N MET A 139 -4.66 0.18 4.38
CA MET A 139 -5.74 1.06 3.95
C MET A 139 -6.42 0.51 2.70
N PRO A 140 -7.71 0.83 2.44
CA PRO A 140 -8.33 0.51 1.16
C PRO A 140 -7.58 1.15 0.00
N ASP A 141 -7.37 0.39 -1.07
CA ASP A 141 -6.70 0.82 -2.30
C ASP A 141 -7.72 0.91 -3.44
N ASP A 142 -8.71 1.77 -3.25
CA ASP A 142 -9.89 1.94 -4.10
C ASP A 142 -9.95 3.32 -4.77
N ALA A 143 -8.85 4.06 -4.77
CA ALA A 143 -8.75 5.35 -5.42
C ALA A 143 -8.94 5.23 -6.94
N LYS A 144 -9.59 6.22 -7.53
CA LYS A 144 -9.93 6.26 -8.96
C LYS A 144 -9.19 7.39 -9.65
N GLY A 145 -9.12 7.32 -10.97
CA GLY A 145 -8.62 8.45 -11.77
C GLY A 145 -9.35 9.75 -11.42
N GLY A 146 -8.59 10.84 -11.25
CA GLY A 146 -9.07 12.14 -10.80
C GLY A 146 -9.19 12.29 -9.28
N ASP A 147 -8.93 11.24 -8.49
CA ASP A 147 -8.90 11.37 -7.03
C ASP A 147 -7.55 11.93 -6.56
N VAL A 148 -7.61 12.70 -5.48
CA VAL A 148 -6.46 13.18 -4.71
C VAL A 148 -6.58 12.63 -3.31
N VAL A 149 -5.65 11.77 -2.94
CA VAL A 149 -5.68 11.00 -1.69
C VAL A 149 -4.60 11.50 -0.75
N PHE A 150 -4.97 11.81 0.48
CA PHE A 150 -4.04 12.15 1.55
C PHE A 150 -4.05 11.01 2.57
N LEU A 151 -2.88 10.48 2.91
CA LEU A 151 -2.69 9.39 3.85
C LEU A 151 -1.82 9.88 5.01
N ASN A 152 -2.36 9.89 6.23
CA ASN A 152 -1.60 10.30 7.41
C ASN A 152 -1.08 9.07 8.17
N VAL A 153 0.20 8.76 8.00
CA VAL A 153 0.89 7.66 8.69
C VAL A 153 1.59 8.15 9.97
N THR A 154 1.49 9.44 10.28
CA THR A 154 2.10 10.00 11.51
C THR A 154 1.23 9.72 12.74
N GLY A 155 1.82 9.87 13.94
CA GLY A 155 1.08 9.80 15.20
C GLY A 155 0.35 11.09 15.59
N LYS A 156 0.31 12.12 14.71
CA LYS A 156 -0.32 13.42 14.99
C LYS A 156 -1.33 13.80 13.92
N PRO A 157 -2.38 14.56 14.26
CA PRO A 157 -3.30 15.10 13.25
C PRO A 157 -2.58 16.11 12.36
N MET A 158 -2.91 16.09 11.06
CA MET A 158 -2.39 17.00 10.05
C MET A 158 -3.48 17.97 9.59
N GLY A 159 -3.09 19.19 9.22
CA GLY A 159 -3.95 20.12 8.50
C GLY A 159 -3.79 19.92 6.98
N ILE A 160 -4.91 19.91 6.28
CA ILE A 160 -4.94 19.94 4.81
C ILE A 160 -5.67 21.21 4.38
N VAL A 161 -5.02 22.04 3.57
CA VAL A 161 -5.68 23.16 2.90
C VAL A 161 -5.94 22.70 1.46
N TRP A 162 -7.22 22.66 1.09
CA TRP A 162 -7.70 22.27 -0.23
C TRP A 162 -8.43 23.48 -0.86
N GLY A 163 -7.73 24.22 -1.72
CA GLY A 163 -8.22 25.50 -2.19
C GLY A 163 -8.43 26.48 -1.05
N GLN A 164 -9.69 26.77 -0.73
CA GLN A 164 -10.08 27.62 0.42
C GLN A 164 -10.48 26.82 1.67
N GLU A 165 -10.70 25.52 1.53
CA GLU A 165 -11.12 24.65 2.64
C GLU A 165 -9.95 24.30 3.56
N LYS A 166 -10.21 24.32 4.87
CA LYS A 166 -9.26 23.83 5.89
C LYS A 166 -9.82 22.56 6.50
N LEU A 167 -9.08 21.47 6.34
CA LEU A 167 -9.50 20.14 6.75
C LEU A 167 -8.50 19.58 7.76
N LYS A 168 -8.97 18.66 8.60
CA LYS A 168 -8.16 17.92 9.56
C LYS A 168 -8.07 16.47 9.12
N LEU A 169 -6.85 15.90 9.12
CA LEU A 169 -6.60 14.51 8.81
C LEU A 169 -6.01 13.82 10.04
N GLU A 170 -6.79 12.98 10.67
CA GLU A 170 -6.40 12.25 11.89
C GLU A 170 -5.30 11.20 11.61
N PRO A 171 -4.54 10.80 12.64
CA PRO A 171 -3.56 9.71 12.54
C PRO A 171 -4.18 8.41 12.02
N GLY A 172 -3.49 7.73 11.11
CA GLY A 172 -3.93 6.47 10.55
C GLY A 172 -5.17 6.58 9.64
N LYS A 173 -5.54 7.79 9.22
CA LYS A 173 -6.70 8.03 8.35
C LYS A 173 -6.29 8.47 6.97
N ARG A 174 -7.23 8.28 6.04
CA ARG A 174 -7.14 8.80 4.67
C ARG A 174 -8.26 9.83 4.43
N LEU A 175 -7.96 10.76 3.54
CA LEU A 175 -8.90 11.75 3.02
C LEU A 175 -8.84 11.69 1.51
N VAL A 176 -9.98 11.54 0.86
CA VAL A 176 -10.08 11.56 -0.62
C VAL A 176 -10.79 12.84 -1.03
N ARG A 177 -10.24 13.50 -2.02
CA ARG A 177 -10.81 14.69 -2.66
C ARG A 177 -10.81 14.51 -4.17
N ARG A 178 -11.64 15.25 -4.84
CA ARG A 178 -11.68 15.32 -6.29
C ARG A 178 -11.73 16.79 -6.69
N ILE A 179 -10.99 17.15 -7.75
CA ILE A 179 -11.02 18.50 -8.28
C ILE A 179 -12.37 18.68 -8.99
N ASP A 180 -13.08 19.75 -8.67
CA ASP A 180 -14.37 20.08 -9.29
C ASP A 180 -14.25 20.14 -10.82
N GLY A 181 -15.22 19.59 -11.52
CA GLY A 181 -15.15 19.31 -12.96
C GLY A 181 -14.90 20.50 -13.90
N GLY A 182 -14.99 21.73 -13.39
CA GLY A 182 -14.64 22.95 -14.13
C GLY A 182 -13.27 23.54 -13.80
N ALA A 183 -12.64 23.10 -12.72
CA ALA A 183 -11.35 23.61 -12.30
C ALA A 183 -10.21 22.83 -12.99
N LYS A 184 -9.20 23.54 -13.48
CA LYS A 184 -8.00 22.93 -14.09
C LYS A 184 -7.02 22.42 -13.05
N ALA A 185 -7.00 23.06 -11.87
CA ALA A 185 -6.09 22.72 -10.80
C ALA A 185 -6.60 23.24 -9.45
N VAL A 186 -6.07 22.71 -8.35
CA VAL A 186 -6.34 23.14 -7.00
C VAL A 186 -5.04 23.35 -6.22
N ALA A 187 -4.98 24.43 -5.44
CA ALA A 187 -3.89 24.67 -4.50
C ALA A 187 -4.02 23.74 -3.29
N VAL A 188 -2.95 23.08 -2.91
CA VAL A 188 -2.89 22.15 -1.78
C VAL A 188 -1.77 22.55 -0.85
N SER A 189 -2.04 22.62 0.45
CA SER A 189 -1.01 22.70 1.48
C SER A 189 -1.24 21.65 2.55
N ILE A 190 -0.15 20.99 2.97
CA ILE A 190 -0.14 20.03 4.07
C ILE A 190 0.59 20.68 5.23
N LEU A 191 -0.09 20.72 6.39
CA LEU A 191 0.37 21.43 7.58
C LEU A 191 0.57 20.43 8.73
N TYR A 192 1.66 20.58 9.49
CA TYR A 192 1.89 19.82 10.71
C TYR A 192 1.92 20.72 11.94
N PRO A 193 1.49 20.21 13.11
CA PRO A 193 1.59 20.97 14.36
C PRO A 193 3.03 21.01 14.86
N THR A 194 3.54 22.23 15.12
CA THR A 194 4.83 22.43 15.77
C THR A 194 4.74 22.13 17.28
N ALA A 195 5.88 22.06 17.97
CA ALA A 195 5.92 21.90 19.41
C ALA A 195 5.19 23.05 20.16
N ALA A 196 5.17 24.26 19.57
CA ALA A 196 4.46 25.42 20.11
C ALA A 196 2.96 25.43 19.76
N GLY A 197 2.42 24.38 19.12
CA GLY A 197 1.00 24.27 18.74
C GLY A 197 0.63 25.05 17.47
N ALA A 198 1.54 25.81 16.87
CA ALA A 198 1.29 26.48 15.59
C ALA A 198 1.34 25.47 14.44
N LEU A 199 0.55 25.72 13.39
CA LEU A 199 0.62 24.92 12.16
C LEU A 199 1.70 25.47 11.21
N LYS A 200 2.55 24.58 10.69
CA LYS A 200 3.58 24.91 9.71
C LYS A 200 3.41 24.04 8.48
N ALA A 201 3.55 24.63 7.29
CA ALA A 201 3.48 23.89 6.04
C ALA A 201 4.73 23.00 5.89
N CYS A 202 4.52 21.72 5.55
CA CYS A 202 5.57 20.80 5.08
C CYS A 202 5.52 20.60 3.56
N LEU A 203 4.38 20.86 2.93
CA LEU A 203 4.21 20.87 1.48
C LEU A 203 3.23 21.98 1.10
N SER A 204 3.54 22.69 0.00
CA SER A 204 2.58 23.55 -0.70
C SER A 204 2.80 23.35 -2.19
N THR A 205 1.75 22.98 -2.89
CA THR A 205 1.79 22.63 -4.32
C THR A 205 0.47 22.95 -5.00
N GLN A 206 0.44 22.78 -6.30
CA GLN A 206 -0.76 22.81 -7.11
C GLN A 206 -0.95 21.42 -7.73
N VAL A 207 -2.16 20.87 -7.65
CA VAL A 207 -2.52 19.59 -8.25
C VAL A 207 -3.40 19.87 -9.46
N GLU A 208 -2.99 19.36 -10.61
CA GLU A 208 -3.72 19.50 -11.86
C GLU A 208 -4.79 18.42 -12.02
N ASN A 209 -5.89 18.77 -12.70
CA ASN A 209 -6.97 17.85 -13.00
C ASN A 209 -6.67 17.07 -14.27
N GLU A 210 -5.98 15.96 -14.14
CA GLU A 210 -5.62 15.07 -15.25
C GLU A 210 -6.62 13.93 -15.50
N GLY A 211 -7.78 13.97 -14.89
CA GLY A 211 -8.93 13.06 -15.12
C GLY A 211 -8.69 11.57 -14.90
N LYS A 212 -7.59 11.02 -15.42
CA LYS A 212 -7.21 9.59 -15.28
C LYS A 212 -6.08 9.36 -14.27
N THR A 213 -5.46 10.43 -13.79
CA THR A 213 -4.36 10.35 -12.83
C THR A 213 -4.92 10.41 -11.41
N CYS A 214 -4.54 9.46 -10.56
CA CYS A 214 -4.72 9.53 -9.12
C CYS A 214 -3.46 10.13 -8.49
N HIS A 215 -3.61 11.16 -7.68
CA HIS A 215 -2.52 11.74 -6.90
C HIS A 215 -2.63 11.28 -5.45
N GLN A 216 -1.54 10.79 -4.87
CA GLN A 216 -1.51 10.36 -3.48
C GLN A 216 -0.40 11.11 -2.74
N PHE A 217 -0.71 11.64 -1.56
CA PHE A 217 0.22 12.31 -0.67
C PHE A 217 0.33 11.49 0.61
N VAL A 218 1.42 10.73 0.75
CA VAL A 218 1.68 9.94 1.96
C VAL A 218 2.48 10.78 2.94
N ILE A 219 1.88 11.09 4.08
CA ILE A 219 2.43 11.95 5.13
C ILE A 219 2.98 11.05 6.24
N TYR A 220 4.30 11.07 6.48
CA TYR A 220 4.95 10.18 7.43
C TYR A 220 6.00 10.89 8.28
N ALA A 221 6.30 10.32 9.44
CA ALA A 221 7.41 10.78 10.27
C ALA A 221 8.73 10.28 9.68
N ALA A 222 9.76 11.12 9.67
CA ALA A 222 11.06 10.79 9.14
C ALA A 222 12.16 11.20 10.13
N ASP A 223 13.34 10.59 9.99
CA ASP A 223 14.48 10.92 10.83
C ASP A 223 14.97 12.35 10.52
N GLY A 224 15.22 13.13 11.58
CA GLY A 224 15.78 14.48 11.45
C GLY A 224 14.82 15.59 11.02
N VAL A 225 13.58 15.26 10.60
CA VAL A 225 12.51 16.21 10.27
C VAL A 225 11.18 15.76 10.86
N PRO A 226 10.34 16.69 11.30
CA PRO A 226 9.06 16.31 11.96
C PRO A 226 8.14 15.51 11.09
N VAL A 227 8.09 15.84 9.80
CA VAL A 227 7.15 15.25 8.82
C VAL A 227 7.74 15.35 7.42
N LYS A 228 7.58 14.29 6.64
CA LYS A 228 7.81 14.26 5.19
C LYS A 228 6.53 13.91 4.47
N VAL A 229 6.47 14.32 3.22
CA VAL A 229 5.39 13.96 2.29
C VAL A 229 6.00 13.29 1.08
N LEU A 230 5.54 12.08 0.77
CA LEU A 230 5.85 11.37 -0.46
C LEU A 230 4.70 11.58 -1.44
N PRO A 231 4.89 12.39 -2.48
CA PRO A 231 3.89 12.51 -3.56
C PRO A 231 4.04 11.33 -4.52
N LEU A 232 2.93 10.72 -4.88
CA LEU A 232 2.82 9.66 -5.87
C LEU A 232 1.75 10.06 -6.88
N SER A 233 1.96 9.73 -8.14
CA SER A 233 0.99 9.95 -9.21
C SER A 233 0.92 8.68 -10.06
N GLU A 234 -0.28 8.20 -10.31
CA GLU A 234 -0.54 6.96 -11.01
C GLU A 234 -1.68 7.15 -12.00
N GLN A 235 -1.52 6.65 -13.21
CA GLN A 235 -2.61 6.57 -14.19
C GLN A 235 -3.44 5.32 -13.93
N ILE A 236 -4.75 5.50 -13.77
CA ILE A 236 -5.72 4.44 -13.46
C ILE A 236 -6.73 4.31 -14.62
#